data_3c2f4e570d2ab80d6dc4a6da0a04c44f
#
_entry.id   3c2f4e570d2ab80d6dc4a6da0a04c44f
#
_cell.length_a   1.000
_cell.length_b   1.000
_cell.length_c   1.000
_cell.angle_alpha   90.00
_cell.angle_beta   90.00
_cell.angle_gamma   90.00
#
_symmetry.space_group_name_H-M   'P 1'
#
loop_
_entity.id
_entity.type
_entity.pdbx_description
1 polymer ?
#
loop_
_entity_poly.entity_id
_entity_poly.type
_entity_poly.pdbx_seq_one_letter_code
_entity_poly.pdbx_strand_id
1 'polypeptide(L)'
;VWNIGAEGQFTMGAIAGGGTALFLNTQESFLVLPAVLLMGILGGVVWGMIPAFLKTKFNANEILTSLMLSYVALLILSYLVHGPWRDPGGYNFPESEIFSDFAMLPILLEGTRLNLGTGFALLSVLIIYILLSRTVLGYQFKVVGLAPAAAKHAGFDRVKLIWLSMIISG
;
A
#
# COMPACT_ATOMS: atom_id res chain seq x y z
N VAL A 1 -4.55 17.11 1.19
CA VAL A 1 -3.44 16.18 1.46
C VAL A 1 -2.88 15.71 0.13
N TRP A 2 -1.59 15.87 -0.06
CA TRP A 2 -0.87 15.34 -1.24
C TRP A 2 0.04 14.19 -0.78
N ASN A 3 -0.32 12.98 -1.17
CA ASN A 3 0.51 11.81 -0.90
C ASN A 3 1.42 11.54 -2.10
N ILE A 4 2.72 11.80 -1.94
CA ILE A 4 3.76 11.43 -2.92
C ILE A 4 4.43 10.09 -2.50
N GLY A 5 4.01 9.52 -1.37
CA GLY A 5 4.56 8.30 -0.79
C GLY A 5 3.91 7.00 -1.24
N ALA A 6 3.12 6.99 -2.31
CA ALA A 6 2.45 5.79 -2.79
C ALA A 6 3.44 4.65 -3.14
N GLU A 7 4.62 4.99 -3.68
CA GLU A 7 5.68 4.02 -3.95
C GLU A 7 6.19 3.35 -2.67
N GLY A 8 6.38 4.13 -1.59
CA GLY A 8 6.78 3.59 -0.29
C GLY A 8 5.70 2.70 0.34
N GLN A 9 4.43 3.08 0.22
CA GLN A 9 3.30 2.27 0.67
C GLN A 9 3.23 0.95 -0.10
N PHE A 10 3.36 1.00 -1.43
CA PHE A 10 3.43 -0.19 -2.28
C PHE A 10 4.62 -1.10 -1.90
N THR A 11 5.81 -0.53 -1.71
CA THR A 11 7.01 -1.27 -1.32
C THR A 11 6.82 -1.96 0.04
N MET A 12 6.27 -1.27 1.04
CA MET A 12 6.01 -1.86 2.35
C MET A 12 4.89 -2.90 2.30
N GLY A 13 3.89 -2.71 1.44
CA GLY A 13 2.89 -3.73 1.14
C GLY A 13 3.53 -4.97 0.52
N ALA A 14 4.43 -4.79 -0.46
CA ALA A 14 5.18 -5.89 -1.07
C ALA A 14 6.10 -6.61 -0.05
N ILE A 15 6.74 -5.87 0.87
CA ILE A 15 7.53 -6.46 1.96
C ILE A 15 6.63 -7.30 2.88
N ALA A 16 5.50 -6.78 3.33
CA ALA A 16 4.61 -7.50 4.22
C ALA A 16 3.98 -8.74 3.55
N GLY A 17 3.52 -8.61 2.31
CA GLY A 17 3.00 -9.72 1.52
C GLY A 17 4.07 -10.74 1.17
N GLY A 18 5.22 -10.29 0.65
CA GLY A 18 6.36 -11.15 0.31
C GLY A 18 6.93 -11.88 1.52
N GLY A 19 7.06 -11.21 2.67
CA GLY A 19 7.45 -11.86 3.92
C GLY A 19 6.48 -12.95 4.36
N THR A 20 5.17 -12.72 4.19
CA THR A 20 4.15 -13.73 4.47
C THR A 20 4.25 -14.89 3.48
N ALA A 21 4.51 -14.63 2.20
CA ALA A 21 4.70 -15.66 1.18
C ALA A 21 5.93 -16.52 1.50
N LEU A 22 7.05 -15.93 1.88
CA LEU A 22 8.26 -16.66 2.29
C LEU A 22 8.03 -17.51 3.55
N PHE A 23 7.33 -16.95 4.55
CA PHE A 23 7.01 -17.67 5.78
C PHE A 23 6.08 -18.87 5.54
N LEU A 24 5.16 -18.76 4.59
CA LEU A 24 4.20 -19.80 4.23
C LEU A 24 4.65 -20.63 3.02
N ASN A 25 5.90 -20.49 2.56
CA ASN A 25 6.40 -21.10 1.33
C ASN A 25 6.32 -22.65 1.32
N THR A 26 6.31 -23.26 2.50
CA THR A 26 6.17 -24.73 2.68
C THR A 26 4.71 -25.20 2.72
N GLN A 27 3.73 -24.29 2.75
CA GLN A 27 2.32 -24.66 2.88
C GLN A 27 1.63 -24.63 1.51
N GLU A 28 1.21 -25.80 1.06
CA GLU A 28 0.38 -25.99 -0.14
C GLU A 28 -1.10 -25.80 0.22
N SER A 29 -1.52 -24.55 0.46
CA SER A 29 -2.89 -24.22 0.85
C SER A 29 -3.45 -23.06 0.05
N PHE A 30 -4.70 -23.19 -0.36
CA PHE A 30 -5.46 -22.11 -1.01
C PHE A 30 -5.54 -20.82 -0.15
N LEU A 31 -5.33 -20.91 1.15
CA LEU A 31 -5.37 -19.76 2.07
C LEU A 31 -4.11 -18.89 2.03
N VAL A 32 -3.03 -19.35 1.38
CA VAL A 32 -1.76 -18.61 1.29
C VAL A 32 -1.95 -17.30 0.52
N LEU A 33 -2.58 -17.35 -0.65
CA LEU A 33 -2.81 -16.16 -1.47
C LEU A 33 -3.67 -15.09 -0.76
N PRO A 34 -4.83 -15.41 -0.16
CA PRO A 34 -5.58 -14.44 0.65
C PRO A 34 -4.77 -13.85 1.80
N ALA A 35 -3.96 -14.65 2.50
CA ALA A 35 -3.12 -14.18 3.59
C ALA A 35 -2.05 -13.19 3.09
N VAL A 36 -1.37 -13.50 1.99
CA VAL A 36 -0.40 -12.62 1.33
C VAL A 36 -1.02 -11.29 0.93
N LEU A 37 -2.20 -11.32 0.31
CA LEU A 37 -2.92 -10.10 -0.10
C LEU A 37 -3.35 -9.26 1.10
N LEU A 38 -3.89 -9.87 2.15
CA LEU A 38 -4.29 -9.16 3.37
C LEU A 38 -3.09 -8.51 4.06
N MET A 39 -1.98 -9.24 4.20
CA MET A 39 -0.77 -8.69 4.82
C MET A 39 -0.15 -7.59 3.96
N GLY A 40 -0.21 -7.72 2.63
CA GLY A 40 0.20 -6.67 1.70
C GLY A 40 -0.61 -5.37 1.89
N ILE A 41 -1.93 -5.48 1.95
CA ILE A 41 -2.83 -4.34 2.22
C ILE A 41 -2.51 -3.72 3.60
N LEU A 42 -2.38 -4.53 4.65
CA LEU A 42 -2.07 -4.05 5.98
C LEU A 42 -0.71 -3.34 6.04
N GLY A 43 0.31 -3.86 5.36
CA GLY A 43 1.64 -3.24 5.27
C GLY A 43 1.59 -1.85 4.66
N GLY A 44 0.89 -1.70 3.52
CA GLY A 44 0.68 -0.42 2.86
C GLY A 44 -0.10 0.57 3.71
N VAL A 45 -1.21 0.14 4.31
CA VAL A 45 -2.05 0.95 5.19
C VAL A 45 -1.27 1.44 6.41
N VAL A 46 -0.57 0.55 7.13
CA VAL A 46 0.22 0.92 8.31
C VAL A 46 1.30 1.93 7.94
N TRP A 47 1.97 1.74 6.79
CA TRP A 47 2.96 2.70 6.33
C TRP A 47 2.35 4.07 6.00
N GLY A 48 1.17 4.08 5.38
CA GLY A 48 0.40 5.30 5.07
C GLY A 48 -0.09 6.05 6.31
N MET A 49 -0.27 5.36 7.44
CA MET A 49 -0.65 5.98 8.71
C MET A 49 0.46 6.86 9.30
N ILE A 50 1.74 6.59 9.01
CA ILE A 50 2.87 7.36 9.56
C ILE A 50 2.81 8.82 9.13
N PRO A 51 2.73 9.19 7.84
CA PRO A 51 2.61 10.59 7.44
C PRO A 51 1.29 11.22 7.90
N ALA A 52 0.19 10.46 8.00
CA ALA A 52 -1.06 10.94 8.58
C ALA A 52 -0.89 11.36 10.04
N PHE A 53 -0.23 10.53 10.84
CA PHE A 53 0.10 10.83 12.23
C PHE A 53 0.98 12.06 12.37
N LEU A 54 2.07 12.14 11.60
CA LEU A 54 2.99 13.27 11.63
C LEU A 54 2.29 14.57 11.21
N LYS A 55 1.39 14.51 10.22
CA LYS A 55 0.60 15.65 9.79
C LYS A 55 -0.38 16.12 10.85
N THR A 56 -1.12 15.20 11.45
CA THR A 56 -2.20 15.55 12.38
C THR A 56 -1.69 15.95 13.77
N LYS A 57 -0.58 15.35 14.23
CA LYS A 57 -0.03 15.59 15.58
C LYS A 57 0.99 16.73 15.61
N PHE A 58 1.87 16.78 14.60
CA PHE A 58 3.01 17.71 14.55
C PHE A 58 2.88 18.77 13.44
N ASN A 59 1.79 18.74 12.69
CA ASN A 59 1.59 19.59 11.50
C ASN A 59 2.75 19.53 10.51
N ALA A 60 3.42 18.38 10.41
CA ALA A 60 4.51 18.15 9.49
C ALA A 60 4.03 18.27 8.03
N ASN A 61 4.96 18.56 7.11
CA ASN A 61 4.66 18.61 5.69
C ASN A 61 4.49 17.18 5.16
N GLU A 62 3.26 16.81 4.78
CA GLU A 62 2.92 15.48 4.30
C GLU A 62 3.65 15.08 3.01
N ILE A 63 3.99 16.05 2.16
CA ILE A 63 4.71 15.83 0.91
C ILE A 63 6.15 15.34 1.22
N LEU A 64 6.85 16.08 2.08
CA LEU A 64 8.21 15.73 2.46
C LEU A 64 8.27 14.42 3.26
N THR A 65 7.38 14.27 4.24
CA THR A 65 7.38 13.06 5.08
C THR A 65 7.05 11.80 4.29
N SER A 66 6.07 11.86 3.37
CA SER A 66 5.71 10.71 2.54
C SER A 66 6.82 10.36 1.53
N LEU A 67 7.48 11.36 0.94
CA LEU A 67 8.62 11.16 0.06
C LEU A 67 9.82 10.51 0.80
N MET A 68 10.17 11.02 1.98
CA MET A 68 11.26 10.45 2.78
C MET A 68 10.96 9.01 3.19
N LEU A 69 9.71 8.70 3.54
CA LEU A 69 9.29 7.35 3.87
C LEU A 69 9.37 6.40 2.67
N SER A 70 9.21 6.87 1.43
CA SER A 70 9.44 6.04 0.24
C SER A 70 10.90 5.60 0.14
N TYR A 71 11.85 6.49 0.37
CA TYR A 71 13.27 6.11 0.42
C TYR A 71 13.58 5.15 1.56
N VAL A 72 13.00 5.36 2.74
CA VAL A 72 13.16 4.43 3.87
C VAL A 72 12.63 3.03 3.52
N ALA A 73 11.46 2.95 2.86
CA ALA A 73 10.89 1.67 2.43
C ALA A 73 11.82 0.92 1.45
N LEU A 74 12.42 1.63 0.48
CA LEU A 74 13.40 1.06 -0.45
C LEU A 74 14.67 0.56 0.26
N LEU A 75 15.16 1.30 1.26
CA LEU A 75 16.31 0.87 2.05
C LEU A 75 15.99 -0.37 2.90
N ILE A 76 14.78 -0.45 3.48
CA ILE A 76 14.32 -1.64 4.19
C ILE A 76 14.26 -2.85 3.26
N LEU A 77 13.68 -2.69 2.06
CA LEU A 77 13.65 -3.76 1.05
C LEU A 77 15.07 -4.21 0.69
N SER A 78 15.96 -3.25 0.40
CA SER A 78 17.36 -3.54 0.09
C SER A 78 18.05 -4.30 1.22
N TYR A 79 17.85 -3.90 2.47
CA TYR A 79 18.38 -4.62 3.63
C TYR A 79 17.87 -6.06 3.71
N LEU A 80 16.59 -6.28 3.46
CA LEU A 80 15.97 -7.61 3.53
C LEU A 80 16.53 -8.56 2.45
N VAL A 81 16.60 -8.10 1.19
CA VAL A 81 17.07 -8.94 0.08
C VAL A 81 18.60 -9.18 0.07
N HIS A 82 19.38 -8.28 0.69
CA HIS A 82 20.82 -8.50 0.86
C HIS A 82 21.15 -9.30 2.13
N GLY A 83 20.21 -9.43 3.06
CA GLY A 83 20.40 -10.06 4.36
C GLY A 83 19.44 -11.23 4.61
N PRO A 84 18.39 -11.03 5.44
CA PRO A 84 17.55 -12.12 5.96
C PRO A 84 16.77 -12.90 4.90
N TRP A 85 16.42 -12.28 3.77
CA TRP A 85 15.59 -12.88 2.71
C TRP A 85 16.41 -13.34 1.52
N ARG A 86 17.72 -13.21 1.60
CA ARG A 86 18.58 -13.58 0.50
C ARG A 86 18.50 -15.09 0.22
N ASP A 87 18.32 -15.45 -1.05
CA ASP A 87 18.33 -16.84 -1.49
C ASP A 87 19.75 -17.44 -1.33
N PRO A 88 19.94 -18.51 -0.53
CA PRO A 88 21.20 -19.19 -0.41
C PRO A 88 21.71 -19.80 -1.73
N GLY A 89 20.80 -20.14 -2.65
CA GLY A 89 21.10 -20.69 -3.98
C GLY A 89 21.34 -19.67 -5.07
N GLY A 90 21.06 -18.38 -4.83
CA GLY A 90 21.01 -17.30 -5.82
C GLY A 90 22.37 -16.71 -6.23
N TYR A 91 23.48 -17.45 -6.22
CA TYR A 91 24.82 -17.02 -6.70
C TYR A 91 25.26 -15.63 -6.24
N ASN A 92 24.86 -15.22 -5.05
CA ASN A 92 25.18 -13.93 -4.44
C ASN A 92 24.40 -12.72 -5.00
N PHE A 93 23.37 -12.93 -5.82
CA PHE A 93 22.46 -11.85 -6.24
C PHE A 93 21.55 -11.41 -5.08
N PRO A 94 21.16 -10.13 -5.03
CA PRO A 94 20.24 -9.61 -4.01
C PRO A 94 18.78 -9.91 -4.39
N GLU A 95 18.41 -11.18 -4.28
CA GLU A 95 17.06 -11.67 -4.56
C GLU A 95 16.61 -12.64 -3.46
N SER A 96 15.29 -12.71 -3.25
CA SER A 96 14.67 -13.63 -2.30
C SER A 96 14.48 -15.01 -2.94
N GLU A 97 14.23 -16.03 -2.11
CA GLU A 97 13.75 -17.32 -2.60
C GLU A 97 12.50 -17.15 -3.47
N ILE A 98 12.33 -18.06 -4.43
CA ILE A 98 11.17 -18.09 -5.32
C ILE A 98 9.92 -18.41 -4.49
N PHE A 99 8.87 -17.62 -4.65
CA PHE A 99 7.59 -17.87 -4.00
C PHE A 99 6.92 -19.13 -4.56
N SER A 100 6.19 -19.86 -3.71
CA SER A 100 5.38 -20.99 -4.14
C SER A 100 4.26 -20.54 -5.10
N ASP A 101 3.83 -21.46 -5.99
CA ASP A 101 2.72 -21.19 -6.93
C ASP A 101 1.42 -20.80 -6.21
N PHE A 102 1.23 -21.26 -4.97
CA PHE A 102 0.07 -20.90 -4.12
C PHE A 102 0.10 -19.45 -3.62
N ALA A 103 1.26 -18.79 -3.65
CA ALA A 103 1.40 -17.38 -3.29
C ALA A 103 1.29 -16.45 -4.51
N MET A 104 1.29 -17.00 -5.73
CA MET A 104 1.25 -16.22 -6.96
C MET A 104 -0.17 -16.05 -7.48
N LEU A 105 -0.43 -14.86 -8.05
CA LEU A 105 -1.69 -14.59 -8.73
C LEU A 105 -1.76 -15.35 -10.07
N PRO A 106 -2.88 -16.04 -10.38
CA PRO A 106 -3.01 -16.78 -11.62
C PRO A 106 -2.89 -15.85 -12.84
N ILE A 107 -2.17 -16.32 -13.86
CA ILE A 107 -2.00 -15.64 -15.13
C ILE A 107 -3.29 -15.84 -15.95
N LEU A 108 -3.85 -14.74 -16.46
CA LEU A 108 -5.12 -14.75 -17.22
C LEU A 108 -4.90 -15.11 -18.70
N LEU A 109 -3.74 -14.75 -19.28
CA LEU A 109 -3.38 -15.02 -20.67
C LEU A 109 -1.98 -15.63 -20.72
N GLU A 110 -1.88 -16.85 -21.19
CA GLU A 110 -0.60 -17.55 -21.39
C GLU A 110 0.32 -16.74 -22.33
N GLY A 111 1.60 -16.65 -21.96
CA GLY A 111 2.60 -15.87 -22.71
C GLY A 111 2.59 -14.38 -22.44
N THR A 112 1.72 -13.88 -21.55
CA THR A 112 1.71 -12.47 -21.13
C THR A 112 1.94 -12.36 -19.61
N ARG A 113 2.25 -11.14 -19.14
CA ARG A 113 2.33 -10.84 -17.69
C ARG A 113 0.97 -10.42 -17.11
N LEU A 114 -0.13 -10.63 -17.84
CA LEU A 114 -1.46 -10.24 -17.44
C LEU A 114 -1.99 -11.25 -16.43
N ASN A 115 -2.07 -10.83 -15.17
CA ASN A 115 -2.54 -11.65 -14.06
C ASN A 115 -3.81 -11.08 -13.43
N LEU A 116 -4.40 -11.79 -12.49
CA LEU A 116 -5.62 -11.37 -11.79
C LEU A 116 -5.46 -10.01 -11.07
N GLY A 117 -4.24 -9.58 -10.74
CA GLY A 117 -3.94 -8.27 -10.17
C GLY A 117 -4.39 -7.11 -11.06
N THR A 118 -4.37 -7.27 -12.40
CA THR A 118 -4.93 -6.26 -13.32
C THR A 118 -6.43 -6.06 -13.10
N GLY A 119 -7.16 -7.15 -12.83
CA GLY A 119 -8.59 -7.08 -12.48
C GLY A 119 -8.82 -6.32 -11.16
N PHE A 120 -8.01 -6.60 -10.15
CA PHE A 120 -8.05 -5.85 -8.88
C PHE A 120 -7.72 -4.37 -9.06
N ALA A 121 -6.75 -4.03 -9.91
CA ALA A 121 -6.41 -2.65 -10.22
C ALA A 121 -7.58 -1.90 -10.88
N LEU A 122 -8.24 -2.50 -11.88
CA LEU A 122 -9.41 -1.91 -12.52
C LEU A 122 -10.60 -1.76 -11.55
N LEU A 123 -10.81 -2.76 -10.72
CA LEU A 123 -11.86 -2.72 -9.69
C LEU A 123 -11.59 -1.61 -8.67
N SER A 124 -10.35 -1.44 -8.22
CA SER A 124 -9.99 -0.38 -7.28
C SER A 124 -10.19 1.01 -7.86
N VAL A 125 -9.85 1.23 -9.14
CA VAL A 125 -10.12 2.49 -9.85
C VAL A 125 -11.62 2.78 -9.87
N LEU A 126 -12.46 1.78 -10.18
CA LEU A 126 -13.92 1.93 -10.18
C LEU A 126 -14.47 2.28 -8.79
N ILE A 127 -14.00 1.58 -7.75
CA ILE A 127 -14.41 1.82 -6.37
C ILE A 127 -14.05 3.25 -5.95
N ILE A 128 -12.82 3.69 -6.19
CA ILE A 128 -12.35 5.04 -5.85
C ILE A 128 -13.11 6.10 -6.65
N TYR A 129 -13.39 5.86 -7.93
CA TYR A 129 -14.20 6.75 -8.74
C TYR A 129 -15.61 6.93 -8.16
N ILE A 130 -16.29 5.84 -7.79
CA ILE A 130 -17.62 5.87 -7.17
C ILE A 130 -17.54 6.59 -5.81
N LEU A 131 -16.55 6.26 -4.99
CA LEU A 131 -16.34 6.88 -3.67
C LEU A 131 -16.18 8.40 -3.80
N LEU A 132 -15.34 8.87 -4.70
CA LEU A 132 -15.08 10.31 -4.86
C LEU A 132 -16.20 11.07 -5.56
N SER A 133 -16.94 10.44 -6.50
CA SER A 133 -17.95 11.11 -7.31
C SER A 133 -19.38 10.95 -6.79
N ARG A 134 -19.67 9.87 -6.07
CA ARG A 134 -21.06 9.48 -5.72
C ARG A 134 -21.32 9.39 -4.21
N THR A 135 -20.31 9.57 -3.34
CA THR A 135 -20.51 9.45 -1.90
C THR A 135 -20.33 10.78 -1.16
N VAL A 136 -20.93 10.85 0.04
CA VAL A 136 -20.77 11.98 0.97
C VAL A 136 -19.32 12.14 1.40
N LEU A 137 -18.57 11.04 1.56
CA LEU A 137 -17.14 11.08 1.88
C LEU A 137 -16.34 11.77 0.76
N GLY A 138 -16.60 11.45 -0.51
CA GLY A 138 -15.96 12.12 -1.64
C GLY A 138 -16.24 13.62 -1.68
N TYR A 139 -17.47 14.02 -1.36
CA TYR A 139 -17.82 15.42 -1.20
C TYR A 139 -17.04 16.08 -0.05
N GLN A 140 -16.94 15.44 1.12
CA GLN A 140 -16.17 15.94 2.26
C GLN A 140 -14.69 16.12 1.92
N PHE A 141 -14.08 15.16 1.21
CA PHE A 141 -12.69 15.28 0.73
C PHE A 141 -12.49 16.51 -0.17
N LYS A 142 -13.42 16.76 -1.11
CA LYS A 142 -13.37 17.93 -1.99
C LYS A 142 -13.49 19.24 -1.21
N VAL A 143 -14.46 19.33 -0.29
CA VAL A 143 -14.70 20.57 0.49
C VAL A 143 -13.51 20.86 1.41
N VAL A 144 -12.97 19.86 2.12
CA VAL A 144 -11.78 20.04 2.99
C VAL A 144 -10.54 20.43 2.18
N GLY A 145 -10.40 19.92 0.94
CA GLY A 145 -9.28 20.26 0.06
C GLY A 145 -9.37 21.67 -0.53
N LEU A 146 -10.57 22.08 -0.98
CA LEU A 146 -10.76 23.36 -1.71
C LEU A 146 -11.05 24.54 -0.77
N ALA A 147 -11.79 24.32 0.32
CA ALA A 147 -12.25 25.36 1.23
C ALA A 147 -12.18 24.91 2.70
N PRO A 148 -10.98 24.83 3.32
CA PRO A 148 -10.83 24.32 4.69
C PRO A 148 -11.62 25.09 5.74
N ALA A 149 -11.81 26.40 5.55
CA ALA A 149 -12.61 27.24 6.44
C ALA A 149 -14.11 26.87 6.36
N ALA A 150 -14.65 26.70 5.15
CA ALA A 150 -16.03 26.28 4.95
C ALA A 150 -16.27 24.86 5.50
N ALA A 151 -15.31 23.95 5.35
CA ALA A 151 -15.36 22.60 5.91
C ALA A 151 -15.50 22.62 7.44
N LYS A 152 -14.76 23.50 8.11
CA LYS A 152 -14.82 23.68 9.56
C LYS A 152 -16.21 24.18 10.00
N HIS A 153 -16.79 25.15 9.29
CA HIS A 153 -18.13 25.64 9.57
C HIS A 153 -19.23 24.60 9.31
N ALA A 154 -19.02 23.73 8.33
CA ALA A 154 -19.90 22.59 8.04
C ALA A 154 -19.75 21.41 9.02
N GLY A 155 -18.86 21.52 10.02
CA GLY A 155 -18.64 20.48 11.03
C GLY A 155 -17.84 19.26 10.52
N PHE A 156 -17.11 19.37 9.38
CA PHE A 156 -16.31 18.27 8.87
C PHE A 156 -15.01 18.12 9.65
N ASP A 157 -14.76 16.90 10.12
CA ASP A 157 -13.56 16.56 10.87
C ASP A 157 -12.36 16.37 9.92
N ARG A 158 -11.54 17.43 9.81
CA ARG A 158 -10.34 17.43 8.97
C ARG A 158 -9.37 16.32 9.34
N VAL A 159 -9.20 16.02 10.64
CA VAL A 159 -8.26 15.00 11.12
C VAL A 159 -8.69 13.62 10.63
N LYS A 160 -9.96 13.27 10.82
CA LYS A 160 -10.51 11.99 10.33
C LYS A 160 -10.34 11.84 8.81
N LEU A 161 -10.58 12.91 8.05
CA LEU A 161 -10.45 12.87 6.59
C LEU A 161 -9.00 12.72 6.12
N ILE A 162 -8.03 13.30 6.83
CA ILE A 162 -6.60 13.07 6.57
C ILE A 162 -6.25 11.60 6.79
N TRP A 163 -6.65 11.03 7.92
CA TRP A 163 -6.40 9.61 8.22
C TRP A 163 -7.06 8.70 7.18
N LEU A 164 -8.33 8.92 6.86
CA LEU A 164 -9.04 8.13 5.85
C LEU A 164 -8.38 8.23 4.48
N SER A 165 -7.93 9.41 4.05
CA SER A 165 -7.27 9.56 2.75
C SER A 165 -5.97 8.78 2.67
N MET A 166 -5.18 8.74 3.75
CA MET A 166 -3.92 8.01 3.80
C MET A 166 -4.13 6.49 3.93
N ILE A 167 -5.16 6.06 4.67
CA ILE A 167 -5.55 4.64 4.77
C ILE A 167 -6.04 4.11 3.42
N ILE A 168 -6.86 4.88 2.70
CA ILE A 168 -7.37 4.48 1.38
C ILE A 168 -6.24 4.47 0.34
N SER A 169 -5.22 5.29 0.51
CA SER A 169 -4.05 5.35 -0.37
C SER A 169 -3.07 4.20 -0.15
N GLY A 170 -2.97 3.67 1.07
CA GLY A 170 -2.09 2.56 1.46
C GLY A 170 -2.69 1.20 1.20
#